data_15acc4f2f067a1d1386675183a4b6d33
#
_entry.id   15acc4f2f067a1d1386675183a4b6d33
#
_cell.length_a   1.000
_cell.length_b   1.000
_cell.length_c   1.000
_cell.angle_alpha   90.00
_cell.angle_beta   90.00
_cell.angle_gamma   90.00
#
_symmetry.space_group_name_H-M   'P 1'
#
loop_
_entity.id
_entity.type
_entity.pdbx_description
1 polymer ?
#
loop_
_entity_poly.entity_id
_entity_poly.type
_entity_poly.pdbx_seq_one_letter_code
_entity_poly.pdbx_strand_id
1 'polypeptide(L)'
;MLRLSESEHWNINAHFQDFPDEDHFSIPHLATYAGMKFFYSFYKFEEMIDYYHPTYSDRSDIVERIRTHYQLISEKMGYEVKPMQSYINTWAYGLSHFERPDLAIQLFDYNIELYPHHSSVYNAKGYFLLNTGKEQEALKLFYQSLSIKEEEGIRKVIEEIELSRN
;
A
#
# COMPACT_ATOMS: atom_id res chain seq x y z
N MET A 1 16.99 -36.17 14.99
CA MET A 1 16.37 -34.90 14.58
C MET A 1 15.16 -35.27 13.74
N LEU A 2 13.94 -35.15 14.29
CA LEU A 2 12.72 -35.47 13.57
C LEU A 2 12.45 -34.37 12.55
N ARG A 3 12.56 -34.68 11.26
CA ARG A 3 12.14 -33.75 10.19
C ARG A 3 10.61 -33.83 10.08
N LEU A 4 9.91 -32.92 10.74
CA LEU A 4 8.45 -32.79 10.64
C LEU A 4 7.95 -32.43 9.24
N SER A 5 8.87 -32.04 8.33
CA SER A 5 8.57 -31.61 6.95
C SER A 5 8.25 -32.76 5.98
N GLU A 6 8.38 -34.05 6.39
CA GLU A 6 8.21 -35.18 5.48
C GLU A 6 6.91 -36.00 5.73
N SER A 7 6.03 -35.55 6.63
CA SER A 7 4.77 -36.26 6.85
C SER A 7 3.65 -35.69 5.97
N GLU A 8 3.37 -36.35 4.85
CA GLU A 8 2.25 -36.04 3.91
C GLU A 8 0.86 -36.04 4.59
N HIS A 9 0.75 -36.42 5.86
CA HIS A 9 -0.53 -36.57 6.58
C HIS A 9 -0.84 -35.38 7.52
N TRP A 10 0.08 -34.47 7.75
CA TRP A 10 -0.14 -33.34 8.65
C TRP A 10 0.07 -32.02 7.86
N ASN A 11 -0.98 -31.29 7.63
CA ASN A 11 -0.89 -29.94 7.03
C ASN A 11 -0.28 -28.95 8.05
N ILE A 12 0.97 -29.24 8.46
CA ILE A 12 1.72 -28.46 9.46
C ILE A 12 2.76 -27.63 8.70
N ASN A 13 2.64 -26.32 8.81
CA ASN A 13 3.69 -25.39 8.41
C ASN A 13 4.66 -25.22 9.59
N ALA A 14 5.88 -25.75 9.48
CA ALA A 14 6.88 -25.73 10.54
C ALA A 14 8.17 -25.10 10.08
N HIS A 15 8.76 -24.27 10.94
CA HIS A 15 10.07 -23.66 10.74
C HIS A 15 10.97 -23.92 11.94
N PHE A 16 12.22 -24.29 11.68
CA PHE A 16 13.23 -24.47 12.70
C PHE A 16 14.37 -23.50 12.47
N GLN A 17 14.76 -22.79 13.52
CA GLN A 17 15.91 -21.89 13.52
C GLN A 17 16.77 -22.12 14.75
N ASP A 18 18.08 -22.26 14.56
CA ASP A 18 19.06 -22.37 15.62
C ASP A 18 19.74 -21.02 15.89
N PHE A 19 20.07 -20.76 17.15
CA PHE A 19 20.75 -19.55 17.61
C PHE A 19 22.00 -19.94 18.44
N PRO A 20 23.05 -20.45 17.77
CA PRO A 20 24.20 -21.06 18.46
C PRO A 20 25.04 -20.10 19.30
N ASP A 21 24.98 -18.80 18.96
CA ASP A 21 25.77 -17.76 19.64
C ASP A 21 25.00 -17.01 20.74
N GLU A 22 23.77 -17.48 21.05
CA GLU A 22 22.84 -16.81 21.96
C GLU A 22 22.66 -17.59 23.26
N ASP A 23 22.35 -16.87 24.33
CA ASP A 23 22.09 -17.44 25.64
C ASP A 23 20.60 -17.52 26.01
N HIS A 24 20.33 -18.07 27.21
CA HIS A 24 18.98 -18.24 27.72
C HIS A 24 18.20 -16.93 27.84
N PHE A 25 18.83 -15.78 27.96
CA PHE A 25 18.17 -14.48 28.09
C PHE A 25 17.90 -13.82 26.76
N SER A 26 18.75 -14.03 25.74
CA SER A 26 18.61 -13.44 24.41
C SER A 26 17.75 -14.26 23.46
N ILE A 27 17.81 -15.60 23.53
CA ILE A 27 17.02 -16.52 22.68
C ILE A 27 15.52 -16.20 22.65
N PRO A 28 14.81 -15.90 23.78
CA PRO A 28 13.37 -15.65 23.72
C PRO A 28 13.00 -14.47 22.83
N HIS A 29 13.80 -13.40 22.80
CA HIS A 29 13.54 -12.23 21.96
C HIS A 29 13.73 -12.56 20.48
N LEU A 30 14.83 -13.23 20.13
CA LEU A 30 15.13 -13.62 18.76
C LEU A 30 14.16 -14.68 18.23
N ALA A 31 13.84 -15.69 19.05
CA ALA A 31 12.89 -16.72 18.70
C ALA A 31 11.46 -16.14 18.49
N THR A 32 11.05 -15.19 19.34
CA THR A 32 9.77 -14.50 19.17
C THR A 32 9.74 -13.71 17.85
N TYR A 33 10.79 -12.93 17.57
CA TYR A 33 10.92 -12.19 16.33
C TYR A 33 10.90 -13.12 15.10
N ALA A 34 11.70 -14.20 15.12
CA ALA A 34 11.75 -15.18 14.04
C ALA A 34 10.41 -15.88 13.83
N GLY A 35 9.74 -16.25 14.92
CA GLY A 35 8.41 -16.84 14.90
C GLY A 35 7.36 -15.90 14.30
N MET A 36 7.32 -14.65 14.74
CA MET A 36 6.45 -13.62 14.18
C MET A 36 6.71 -13.42 12.69
N LYS A 37 7.97 -13.29 12.29
CA LYS A 37 8.38 -13.15 10.89
C LYS A 37 7.93 -14.34 10.04
N PHE A 38 8.04 -15.55 10.56
CA PHE A 38 7.59 -16.77 9.89
C PHE A 38 6.07 -16.80 9.74
N PHE A 39 5.32 -16.58 10.83
CA PHE A 39 3.85 -16.62 10.83
C PHE A 39 3.23 -15.54 9.94
N TYR A 40 3.80 -14.34 9.91
CA TYR A 40 3.29 -13.20 9.14
C TYR A 40 4.05 -12.94 7.83
N SER A 41 4.86 -13.93 7.36
CA SER A 41 5.60 -13.80 6.10
C SER A 41 4.71 -13.48 4.90
N PHE A 42 3.47 -14.00 4.89
CA PHE A 42 2.48 -13.75 3.87
C PHE A 42 1.95 -12.29 3.85
N TYR A 43 2.20 -11.50 4.90
CA TYR A 43 1.70 -10.13 5.00
C TYR A 43 2.54 -9.15 4.15
N LYS A 44 3.76 -9.52 3.84
CA LYS A 44 4.69 -8.66 3.13
C LYS A 44 4.38 -8.62 1.62
N PHE A 45 4.14 -7.42 1.10
CA PHE A 45 4.03 -7.19 -0.33
C PHE A 45 5.39 -6.77 -0.89
N GLU A 46 6.18 -7.73 -1.37
CA GLU A 46 7.55 -7.49 -1.85
C GLU A 46 7.61 -6.96 -3.27
N GLU A 47 6.55 -7.15 -4.05
CA GLU A 47 6.53 -6.90 -5.50
C GLU A 47 6.52 -5.41 -5.88
N MET A 48 6.30 -4.48 -4.92
CA MET A 48 6.29 -3.04 -5.23
C MET A 48 7.57 -2.54 -5.87
N ILE A 49 8.72 -3.11 -5.48
CA ILE A 49 10.02 -2.71 -6.02
C ILE A 49 10.11 -2.95 -7.53
N ASP A 50 9.44 -3.98 -8.02
CA ASP A 50 9.43 -4.35 -9.44
C ASP A 50 8.75 -3.29 -10.29
N TYR A 51 7.74 -2.61 -9.75
CA TYR A 51 7.01 -1.56 -10.45
C TYR A 51 7.77 -0.22 -10.50
N TYR A 52 8.70 -0.01 -9.59
CA TYR A 52 9.57 1.17 -9.60
C TYR A 52 10.72 1.04 -10.61
N HIS A 53 11.10 -0.17 -11.00
CA HIS A 53 12.26 -0.38 -11.85
C HIS A 53 11.91 -0.24 -13.34
N PRO A 54 12.65 0.58 -14.13
CA PRO A 54 12.36 0.83 -15.55
C PRO A 54 12.33 -0.42 -16.43
N THR A 55 13.06 -1.49 -16.07
CA THR A 55 13.10 -2.76 -16.83
C THR A 55 11.82 -3.58 -16.70
N TYR A 56 10.92 -3.25 -15.77
CA TYR A 56 9.62 -3.90 -15.61
C TYR A 56 8.47 -3.08 -16.21
N SER A 57 8.77 -2.32 -17.28
CA SER A 57 7.91 -1.30 -17.88
C SER A 57 6.54 -1.82 -18.37
N ASP A 58 6.40 -3.11 -18.66
CA ASP A 58 5.16 -3.67 -19.21
C ASP A 58 4.11 -4.07 -18.15
N ARG A 59 4.43 -3.96 -16.85
CA ARG A 59 3.48 -4.30 -15.81
C ARG A 59 2.49 -3.16 -15.58
N SER A 60 1.23 -3.42 -15.87
CA SER A 60 0.09 -2.52 -15.62
C SER A 60 -0.90 -3.09 -14.59
N ASP A 61 -0.61 -4.26 -14.02
CA ASP A 61 -1.49 -5.08 -13.18
C ASP A 61 -1.37 -4.78 -11.67
N ILE A 62 -0.78 -3.63 -11.29
CA ILE A 62 -0.46 -3.31 -9.90
C ILE A 62 -1.66 -3.37 -8.95
N VAL A 63 -2.81 -2.84 -9.37
CA VAL A 63 -4.03 -2.83 -8.55
C VAL A 63 -4.54 -4.25 -8.32
N GLU A 64 -4.54 -5.08 -9.38
CA GLU A 64 -4.99 -6.48 -9.28
C GLU A 64 -4.08 -7.30 -8.35
N ARG A 65 -2.78 -7.09 -8.43
CA ARG A 65 -1.84 -7.79 -7.56
C ARG A 65 -1.98 -7.37 -6.10
N ILE A 66 -2.16 -6.08 -5.81
CA ILE A 66 -2.45 -5.61 -4.46
C ILE A 66 -3.77 -6.21 -3.97
N ARG A 67 -4.82 -6.21 -4.78
CA ARG A 67 -6.13 -6.79 -4.46
C ARG A 67 -6.01 -8.27 -4.11
N THR A 68 -5.34 -9.05 -4.97
CA THR A 68 -5.11 -10.49 -4.76
C THR A 68 -4.29 -10.74 -3.48
N HIS A 69 -3.26 -9.94 -3.24
CA HIS A 69 -2.43 -10.07 -2.04
C HIS A 69 -3.24 -9.84 -0.75
N TYR A 70 -4.04 -8.76 -0.70
CA TYR A 70 -4.85 -8.47 0.48
C TYR A 70 -6.05 -9.41 0.64
N GLN A 71 -6.54 -9.99 -0.45
CA GLN A 71 -7.49 -11.10 -0.39
C GLN A 71 -6.87 -12.33 0.30
N LEU A 72 -5.67 -12.73 -0.09
CA LEU A 72 -4.93 -13.82 0.56
C LEU A 72 -4.70 -13.55 2.06
N ILE A 73 -4.33 -12.31 2.41
CA ILE A 73 -4.19 -11.92 3.82
C ILE A 73 -5.52 -12.09 4.55
N SER A 74 -6.61 -11.59 3.98
CA SER A 74 -7.95 -11.66 4.57
C SER A 74 -8.38 -13.12 4.79
N GLU A 75 -8.14 -13.99 3.82
CA GLU A 75 -8.41 -15.43 3.94
C GLU A 75 -7.63 -16.07 5.09
N LYS A 76 -6.33 -15.75 5.22
CA LYS A 76 -5.47 -16.28 6.29
C LYS A 76 -5.83 -15.73 7.67
N MET A 77 -6.27 -14.49 7.73
CA MET A 77 -6.64 -13.81 8.99
C MET A 77 -8.08 -14.11 9.42
N GLY A 78 -8.93 -14.60 8.51
CA GLY A 78 -10.34 -14.89 8.78
C GLY A 78 -11.25 -13.64 8.88
N TYR A 79 -10.75 -12.48 8.47
CA TYR A 79 -11.51 -11.22 8.38
C TYR A 79 -10.96 -10.33 7.28
N GLU A 80 -11.76 -9.36 6.82
CA GLU A 80 -11.33 -8.44 5.76
C GLU A 80 -10.16 -7.56 6.21
N VAL A 81 -9.05 -7.62 5.46
CA VAL A 81 -7.88 -6.77 5.62
C VAL A 81 -7.70 -5.96 4.35
N LYS A 82 -7.64 -4.63 4.49
CA LYS A 82 -7.41 -3.70 3.38
C LYS A 82 -6.02 -3.08 3.47
N PRO A 83 -5.37 -2.75 2.35
CA PRO A 83 -4.15 -1.95 2.37
C PRO A 83 -4.44 -0.58 3.00
N MET A 84 -3.59 -0.10 3.89
CA MET A 84 -3.77 1.22 4.49
C MET A 84 -3.72 2.31 3.41
N GLN A 85 -4.64 3.28 3.49
CA GLN A 85 -4.69 4.41 2.53
C GLN A 85 -3.36 5.15 2.40
N SER A 86 -2.61 5.29 3.50
CA SER A 86 -1.28 5.93 3.51
C SER A 86 -0.25 5.14 2.71
N TYR A 87 -0.29 3.81 2.74
CA TYR A 87 0.60 2.97 1.93
C TYR A 87 0.30 3.09 0.45
N ILE A 88 -0.99 3.05 0.06
CA ILE A 88 -1.39 3.23 -1.34
C ILE A 88 -0.92 4.61 -1.85
N ASN A 89 -1.11 5.67 -1.05
CA ASN A 89 -0.61 7.00 -1.41
C ASN A 89 0.91 7.03 -1.58
N THR A 90 1.65 6.42 -0.65
CA THR A 90 3.12 6.33 -0.72
C THR A 90 3.57 5.61 -2.00
N TRP A 91 2.94 4.50 -2.34
CA TRP A 91 3.22 3.76 -3.57
C TRP A 91 2.90 4.58 -4.82
N ALA A 92 1.75 5.27 -4.85
CA ALA A 92 1.36 6.12 -5.96
C ALA A 92 2.35 7.28 -6.19
N TYR A 93 2.74 7.99 -5.13
CA TYR A 93 3.75 9.05 -5.24
C TYR A 93 5.12 8.50 -5.63
N GLY A 94 5.51 7.33 -5.12
CA GLY A 94 6.72 6.64 -5.54
C GLY A 94 6.73 6.35 -7.03
N LEU A 95 5.66 5.76 -7.57
CA LEU A 95 5.52 5.50 -9.01
C LEU A 95 5.58 6.78 -9.85
N SER A 96 4.96 7.86 -9.38
CA SER A 96 5.07 9.15 -10.03
C SER A 96 6.51 9.67 -10.09
N HIS A 97 7.28 9.48 -9.01
CA HIS A 97 8.69 9.85 -8.96
C HIS A 97 9.55 9.02 -9.92
N PHE A 98 9.20 7.77 -10.15
CA PHE A 98 9.86 6.88 -11.11
C PHE A 98 9.25 6.94 -12.52
N GLU A 99 8.64 8.07 -12.89
CA GLU A 99 8.10 8.33 -14.22
C GLU A 99 7.01 7.32 -14.69
N ARG A 100 6.24 6.80 -13.72
CA ARG A 100 5.09 5.92 -13.96
C ARG A 100 3.76 6.56 -13.53
N PRO A 101 3.40 7.75 -14.09
CA PRO A 101 2.19 8.47 -13.69
C PRO A 101 0.90 7.70 -14.02
N ASP A 102 0.92 6.85 -15.01
CA ASP A 102 -0.17 5.95 -15.40
C ASP A 102 -0.55 4.98 -14.28
N LEU A 103 0.44 4.35 -13.64
CA LEU A 103 0.25 3.45 -12.50
C LEU A 103 -0.07 4.23 -11.22
N ALA A 104 0.53 5.41 -11.04
CA ALA A 104 0.21 6.29 -9.92
C ALA A 104 -1.29 6.65 -9.92
N ILE A 105 -1.86 7.02 -11.08
CA ILE A 105 -3.28 7.31 -11.21
C ILE A 105 -4.14 6.09 -10.84
N GLN A 106 -3.78 4.90 -11.31
CA GLN A 106 -4.50 3.67 -10.96
C GLN A 106 -4.53 3.42 -9.46
N LEU A 107 -3.41 3.66 -8.76
CA LEU A 107 -3.36 3.50 -7.30
C LEU A 107 -4.18 4.57 -6.57
N PHE A 108 -4.16 5.82 -7.01
CA PHE A 108 -5.03 6.85 -6.43
C PHE A 108 -6.51 6.52 -6.62
N ASP A 109 -6.89 6.01 -7.81
CA ASP A 109 -8.27 5.58 -8.08
C ASP A 109 -8.67 4.40 -7.19
N TYR A 110 -7.78 3.43 -7.04
CA TYR A 110 -7.99 2.30 -6.14
C TYR A 110 -8.12 2.74 -4.68
N ASN A 111 -7.34 3.74 -4.25
CA ASN A 111 -7.45 4.27 -2.90
C ASN A 111 -8.81 4.95 -2.65
N ILE A 112 -9.32 5.70 -3.64
CA ILE A 112 -10.66 6.29 -3.59
C ILE A 112 -11.74 5.20 -3.57
N GLU A 113 -11.60 4.13 -4.36
CA GLU A 113 -12.51 2.98 -4.35
C GLU A 113 -12.61 2.35 -2.96
N LEU A 114 -11.47 2.13 -2.29
CA LEU A 114 -11.43 1.50 -0.97
C LEU A 114 -11.91 2.42 0.16
N TYR A 115 -11.70 3.72 0.02
CA TYR A 115 -11.92 4.72 1.08
C TYR A 115 -12.74 5.93 0.60
N PRO A 116 -13.93 5.74 0.00
CA PRO A 116 -14.70 6.82 -0.65
C PRO A 116 -15.19 7.91 0.32
N HIS A 117 -15.20 7.62 1.62
CA HIS A 117 -15.63 8.55 2.67
C HIS A 117 -14.46 9.28 3.38
N HIS A 118 -13.25 9.14 2.88
CA HIS A 118 -12.06 9.79 3.43
C HIS A 118 -11.61 10.94 2.53
N SER A 119 -11.69 12.19 3.01
CA SER A 119 -11.28 13.39 2.27
C SER A 119 -9.82 13.31 1.78
N SER A 120 -8.94 12.71 2.60
CA SER A 120 -7.51 12.59 2.33
C SER A 120 -7.16 11.84 1.04
N VAL A 121 -7.98 10.88 0.58
CA VAL A 121 -7.68 10.15 -0.67
C VAL A 121 -7.95 11.01 -1.90
N TYR A 122 -8.96 11.88 -1.84
CA TYR A 122 -9.24 12.87 -2.88
C TYR A 122 -8.19 13.97 -2.91
N ASN A 123 -7.75 14.44 -1.74
CA ASN A 123 -6.67 15.40 -1.63
C ASN A 123 -5.39 14.87 -2.25
N ALA A 124 -5.01 13.63 -1.94
CA ALA A 124 -3.80 13.02 -2.48
C ALA A 124 -3.80 12.98 -4.00
N LYS A 125 -4.89 12.50 -4.63
CA LYS A 125 -5.03 12.51 -6.09
C LYS A 125 -5.12 13.93 -6.64
N GLY A 126 -5.81 14.84 -5.94
CA GLY A 126 -5.92 16.25 -6.33
C GLY A 126 -4.57 16.93 -6.43
N TYR A 127 -3.71 16.80 -5.42
CA TYR A 127 -2.36 17.34 -5.43
C TYR A 127 -1.48 16.70 -6.51
N PHE A 128 -1.59 15.40 -6.74
CA PHE A 128 -0.89 14.74 -7.83
C PHE A 128 -1.30 15.32 -9.19
N LEU A 129 -2.58 15.49 -9.44
CA LEU A 129 -3.08 16.08 -10.69
C LEU A 129 -2.67 17.55 -10.84
N LEU A 130 -2.72 18.32 -9.77
CA LEU A 130 -2.25 19.72 -9.77
C LEU A 130 -0.78 19.80 -10.16
N ASN A 131 0.08 18.98 -9.57
CA ASN A 131 1.52 18.93 -9.87
C ASN A 131 1.83 18.46 -11.29
N THR A 132 0.89 17.77 -11.95
CA THR A 132 1.01 17.34 -13.35
C THR A 132 0.30 18.28 -14.34
N GLY A 133 -0.13 19.47 -13.89
CA GLY A 133 -0.77 20.50 -14.72
C GLY A 133 -2.25 20.24 -15.05
N LYS A 134 -2.88 19.27 -14.38
CA LYS A 134 -4.30 18.91 -14.59
C LYS A 134 -5.22 19.63 -13.60
N GLU A 135 -5.14 20.96 -13.57
CA GLU A 135 -5.83 21.81 -12.59
C GLU A 135 -7.34 21.59 -12.51
N GLN A 136 -8.02 21.42 -13.67
CA GLN A 136 -9.46 21.22 -13.73
C GLN A 136 -9.91 19.93 -13.03
N GLU A 137 -9.12 18.87 -13.22
CA GLU A 137 -9.38 17.58 -12.60
C GLU A 137 -9.06 17.63 -11.10
N ALA A 138 -7.99 18.32 -10.74
CA ALA A 138 -7.61 18.56 -9.35
C ALA A 138 -8.68 19.31 -8.58
N LEU A 139 -9.23 20.40 -9.13
CA LEU A 139 -10.31 21.16 -8.53
C LEU A 139 -11.53 20.30 -8.21
N LYS A 140 -11.95 19.42 -9.12
CA LYS A 140 -13.08 18.51 -8.88
C LYS A 140 -12.85 17.63 -7.65
N LEU A 141 -11.63 17.12 -7.49
CA LEU A 141 -11.29 16.27 -6.35
C LEU A 141 -11.20 17.06 -5.05
N PHE A 142 -10.67 18.29 -5.08
CA PHE A 142 -10.65 19.15 -3.90
C PHE A 142 -12.05 19.55 -3.44
N TYR A 143 -12.96 19.86 -4.36
CA TYR A 143 -14.36 20.11 -4.02
C TYR A 143 -15.03 18.85 -3.45
N GLN A 144 -14.75 17.67 -4.00
CA GLN A 144 -15.25 16.41 -3.47
C GLN A 144 -14.70 16.13 -2.07
N SER A 145 -13.42 16.41 -1.83
CA SER A 145 -12.80 16.32 -0.51
C SER A 145 -13.51 17.22 0.50
N LEU A 146 -13.76 18.50 0.15
CA LEU A 146 -14.45 19.45 1.03
C LEU A 146 -15.91 19.03 1.33
N SER A 147 -16.56 18.33 0.40
CA SER A 147 -17.91 17.80 0.63
C SER A 147 -17.94 16.70 1.69
N ILE A 148 -16.82 16.01 1.91
CA ILE A 148 -16.66 14.98 2.94
C ILE A 148 -16.22 15.60 4.26
N LYS A 149 -15.20 16.46 4.20
CA LYS A 149 -14.65 17.14 5.36
C LYS A 149 -14.15 18.52 4.97
N GLU A 150 -14.64 19.52 5.71
CA GLU A 150 -14.14 20.89 5.54
C GLU A 150 -12.69 21.01 6.02
N GLU A 151 -11.81 21.51 5.15
CA GLU A 151 -10.38 21.72 5.41
C GLU A 151 -9.95 23.08 4.84
N GLU A 152 -9.60 24.02 5.72
CA GLU A 152 -9.19 25.39 5.32
C GLU A 152 -8.01 25.39 4.35
N GLY A 153 -7.06 24.44 4.51
CA GLY A 153 -5.92 24.30 3.61
C GLY A 153 -6.33 23.99 2.18
N ILE A 154 -7.31 23.10 2.01
CA ILE A 154 -7.83 22.75 0.67
C ILE A 154 -8.62 23.90 0.06
N ARG A 155 -9.38 24.65 0.87
CA ARG A 155 -10.10 25.84 0.41
C ARG A 155 -9.14 26.88 -0.16
N LYS A 156 -8.02 27.15 0.52
CA LYS A 156 -6.98 28.07 0.03
C LYS A 156 -6.38 27.62 -1.28
N VAL A 157 -6.08 26.32 -1.42
CA VAL A 157 -5.56 25.78 -2.69
C VAL A 157 -6.55 25.99 -3.84
N ILE A 158 -7.83 25.78 -3.62
CA ILE A 158 -8.87 26.04 -4.63
C ILE A 158 -8.87 27.53 -5.02
N GLU A 159 -8.89 28.44 -4.04
CA GLU A 159 -8.86 29.87 -4.28
C GLU A 159 -7.62 30.31 -5.08
N GLU A 160 -6.44 29.79 -4.76
CA GLU A 160 -5.18 30.06 -5.48
C GLU A 160 -5.27 29.60 -6.94
N ILE A 161 -5.80 28.39 -7.21
CA ILE A 161 -5.97 27.89 -8.58
C ILE A 161 -6.97 28.77 -9.36
N GLU A 162 -8.07 29.17 -8.74
CA GLU A 162 -9.10 29.98 -9.40
C GLU A 162 -8.60 31.41 -9.70
N LEU A 163 -7.80 31.98 -8.79
CA LEU A 163 -7.20 33.31 -8.99
C LEU A 163 -6.14 33.31 -10.10
N SER A 164 -5.36 32.25 -10.24
CA SER A 164 -4.32 32.14 -11.27
C SER A 164 -4.87 32.05 -12.70
N ARG A 165 -6.19 31.81 -12.84
CA ARG A 165 -6.89 31.63 -14.12
C ARG A 165 -7.61 32.88 -14.61
N ASN A 166 -7.72 33.92 -13.77
CA ASN A 166 -8.31 35.20 -14.11
C ASN A 166 -7.24 36.21 -14.53
#